data_5f817504b9ec5a12b2cf6619114e83be
#
_entry.id   5f817504b9ec5a12b2cf6619114e83be
#
_cell.length_a   1.000
_cell.length_b   1.000
_cell.length_c   1.000
_cell.angle_alpha   90.00
_cell.angle_beta   90.00
_cell.angle_gamma   90.00
#
_symmetry.space_group_name_H-M   'P 1'
#
loop_
_entity.id
_entity.type
_entity.pdbx_description
1 polymer ?
#
loop_
_entity_poly.entity_id
_entity_poly.type
_entity_poly.pdbx_seq_one_letter_code
_entity_poly.pdbx_strand_id
1 'polypeptide(L)'
;MKRTGLFTLLALCAGSALADKVVNIGFSGPLSGGAALYGKDTQSGVEMAIGEINRAGGVRVGGEKVTFKLVSVDDRYLPNETATNVRRLTGQGVQYIFVPHAGGIQAVQPLAVRDPEFLLVAYSSEPKILAANNPMTFMLPPRYDNYAAPFVRTQMKAFGKKLGLLGTTTAYGKQWADLIETEWKKQGGTVGRDNGVDYNTTVDYSAAVTKALAEKPDVLFIGGPSQPTALVVKAAREQGFKGGFIVMDQAKFEQMETVVPRNYLDGSVGVLPTKEFPGTQVFVTRYQGLYKKIPTSEAGLNYMGMNVLAKAMELAGTTSDPRKVRAQLAAAAKAVPQSKTVYKLFGVTNQGHVDAEFIIAGVKDGKYTKLRVDKTFK
;
A
#
# COMPACT_ATOMS: atom_id res chain seq x y z
N MET A 1 32.82 -79.16 8.53
CA MET A 1 32.79 -77.93 7.73
C MET A 1 31.56 -77.14 8.20
N LYS A 2 31.73 -76.07 9.01
CA LYS A 2 30.68 -75.27 9.54
C LYS A 2 30.66 -73.93 8.67
N ARG A 3 29.58 -73.66 7.95
CA ARG A 3 29.36 -72.37 7.21
C ARG A 3 28.66 -71.45 8.15
N THR A 4 29.35 -70.37 8.53
CA THR A 4 28.81 -69.23 9.26
C THR A 4 28.24 -68.27 8.27
N GLY A 5 26.92 -68.08 8.25
CA GLY A 5 26.25 -67.09 7.43
C GLY A 5 26.28 -65.72 8.13
N LEU A 6 26.89 -64.74 7.47
CA LEU A 6 26.92 -63.34 7.91
C LEU A 6 25.64 -62.61 7.42
N PHE A 7 24.70 -62.31 8.35
CA PHE A 7 23.53 -61.50 8.08
C PHE A 7 23.92 -60.02 8.19
N THR A 8 24.02 -59.33 7.03
CA THR A 8 24.17 -57.89 6.98
C THR A 8 22.82 -57.22 7.16
N LEU A 9 22.63 -56.56 8.31
CA LEU A 9 21.44 -55.78 8.61
C LEU A 9 21.56 -54.45 7.86
N LEU A 10 20.80 -54.26 6.76
CA LEU A 10 20.61 -52.94 6.12
C LEU A 10 19.64 -52.13 6.99
N ALA A 11 20.17 -51.16 7.74
CA ALA A 11 19.33 -50.14 8.39
C ALA A 11 18.79 -49.17 7.32
N LEU A 12 17.53 -49.34 6.95
CA LEU A 12 16.80 -48.31 6.17
C LEU A 12 16.58 -47.10 7.08
N CYS A 13 17.41 -46.09 6.93
CA CYS A 13 17.07 -44.74 7.43
C CYS A 13 15.88 -44.22 6.63
N ALA A 14 14.67 -44.50 7.08
CA ALA A 14 13.47 -43.80 6.63
C ALA A 14 13.57 -42.34 7.08
N GLY A 15 14.17 -41.49 6.26
CA GLY A 15 14.09 -40.04 6.41
C GLY A 15 12.62 -39.66 6.34
N SER A 16 12.02 -39.34 7.47
CA SER A 16 10.67 -38.73 7.50
C SER A 16 10.75 -37.48 6.68
N ALA A 17 10.20 -37.50 5.47
CA ALA A 17 9.92 -36.27 4.70
C ALA A 17 8.90 -35.49 5.54
N LEU A 18 9.38 -34.55 6.34
CA LEU A 18 8.52 -33.59 7.03
C LEU A 18 7.72 -32.87 5.93
N ALA A 19 6.42 -33.04 5.94
CA ALA A 19 5.53 -32.33 5.03
C ALA A 19 5.78 -30.83 5.20
N ASP A 20 5.90 -30.09 4.08
CA ASP A 20 6.07 -28.65 4.10
C ASP A 20 4.91 -28.00 4.86
N LYS A 21 5.22 -27.20 5.89
CA LYS A 21 4.21 -26.47 6.66
C LYS A 21 3.67 -25.34 5.79
N VAL A 22 2.36 -25.29 5.58
CA VAL A 22 1.70 -24.18 4.86
C VAL A 22 1.15 -23.19 5.86
N VAL A 23 1.56 -21.91 5.73
CA VAL A 23 1.05 -20.79 6.53
C VAL A 23 0.09 -19.96 5.69
N ASN A 24 -1.14 -19.81 6.18
CA ASN A 24 -2.13 -18.96 5.53
C ASN A 24 -1.85 -17.48 5.87
N ILE A 25 -1.77 -16.66 4.83
CA ILE A 25 -1.70 -15.20 4.90
C ILE A 25 -3.06 -14.65 4.50
N GLY A 26 -3.70 -13.87 5.36
CA GLY A 26 -4.99 -13.26 5.09
C GLY A 26 -4.86 -11.96 4.28
N PHE A 27 -5.86 -11.70 3.47
CA PHE A 27 -6.06 -10.42 2.80
C PHE A 27 -7.54 -10.05 2.87
N SER A 28 -7.86 -8.87 3.40
CA SER A 28 -9.19 -8.27 3.29
C SER A 28 -9.04 -6.89 2.68
N GLY A 29 -9.57 -6.71 1.49
CA GLY A 29 -9.47 -5.45 0.74
C GLY A 29 -10.47 -5.41 -0.42
N PRO A 30 -10.62 -4.26 -1.09
CA PRO A 30 -11.60 -4.08 -2.15
C PRO A 30 -11.17 -4.84 -3.41
N LEU A 31 -11.88 -5.91 -3.73
CA LEU A 31 -11.66 -6.70 -4.94
C LEU A 31 -12.76 -6.48 -5.99
N SER A 32 -13.79 -5.70 -5.63
CA SER A 32 -14.89 -5.27 -6.50
C SER A 32 -15.18 -3.76 -6.33
N GLY A 33 -16.04 -3.20 -7.20
CA GLY A 33 -16.43 -1.78 -7.20
C GLY A 33 -15.34 -0.82 -7.69
N GLY A 34 -15.49 0.46 -7.43
CA GLY A 34 -14.60 1.54 -7.91
C GLY A 34 -13.17 1.44 -7.41
N ALA A 35 -12.93 0.81 -6.25
CA ALA A 35 -11.61 0.59 -5.68
C ALA A 35 -10.98 -0.78 -6.06
N ALA A 36 -11.61 -1.57 -6.93
CA ALA A 36 -11.16 -2.92 -7.25
C ALA A 36 -9.72 -2.98 -7.78
N LEU A 37 -9.33 -2.03 -8.63
CA LEU A 37 -7.98 -1.99 -9.18
C LEU A 37 -6.93 -1.76 -8.07
N TYR A 38 -7.22 -0.84 -7.16
CA TYR A 38 -6.41 -0.57 -5.97
C TYR A 38 -6.22 -1.85 -5.11
N GLY A 39 -7.32 -2.54 -4.79
CA GLY A 39 -7.26 -3.77 -4.00
C GLY A 39 -6.51 -4.90 -4.70
N LYS A 40 -6.76 -5.08 -6.00
CA LYS A 40 -6.06 -6.09 -6.81
C LYS A 40 -4.56 -5.81 -6.96
N ASP A 41 -4.14 -4.55 -6.97
CA ASP A 41 -2.72 -4.22 -7.02
C ASP A 41 -2.02 -4.51 -5.69
N THR A 42 -2.66 -4.18 -4.56
CA THR A 42 -2.13 -4.56 -3.24
C THR A 42 -2.03 -6.08 -3.09
N GLN A 43 -3.08 -6.81 -3.47
CA GLN A 43 -3.12 -8.27 -3.46
C GLN A 43 -2.01 -8.88 -4.32
N SER A 44 -1.84 -8.41 -5.55
CA SER A 44 -0.84 -8.95 -6.50
C SER A 44 0.61 -8.78 -6.00
N GLY A 45 0.89 -7.74 -5.22
CA GLY A 45 2.19 -7.59 -4.54
C GLY A 45 2.46 -8.72 -3.56
N VAL A 46 1.48 -9.04 -2.70
CA VAL A 46 1.57 -10.16 -1.75
C VAL A 46 1.68 -11.50 -2.47
N GLU A 47 0.85 -11.72 -3.50
CA GLU A 47 0.85 -12.96 -4.31
C GLU A 47 2.19 -13.18 -5.00
N MET A 48 2.78 -12.13 -5.58
CA MET A 48 4.08 -12.21 -6.24
C MET A 48 5.18 -12.63 -5.25
N ALA A 49 5.20 -12.03 -4.04
CA ALA A 49 6.17 -12.36 -3.01
C ALA A 49 6.00 -13.82 -2.56
N ILE A 50 4.78 -14.26 -2.25
CA ILE A 50 4.46 -15.64 -1.89
C ILE A 50 4.89 -16.61 -2.99
N GLY A 51 4.55 -16.32 -4.23
CA GLY A 51 4.89 -17.16 -5.37
C GLY A 51 6.41 -17.30 -5.55
N GLU A 52 7.18 -16.22 -5.36
CA GLU A 52 8.65 -16.27 -5.44
C GLU A 52 9.27 -17.03 -4.26
N ILE A 53 8.77 -16.82 -3.04
CA ILE A 53 9.23 -17.56 -1.85
C ILE A 53 8.98 -19.05 -2.02
N ASN A 54 7.78 -19.44 -2.41
CA ASN A 54 7.41 -20.84 -2.59
C ASN A 54 8.20 -21.52 -3.72
N ARG A 55 8.40 -20.83 -4.86
CA ARG A 55 9.25 -21.38 -5.95
C ARG A 55 10.72 -21.54 -5.56
N ALA A 56 11.22 -20.72 -4.64
CA ALA A 56 12.56 -20.87 -4.07
C ALA A 56 12.66 -22.00 -3.03
N GLY A 57 11.56 -22.73 -2.78
CA GLY A 57 11.50 -23.82 -1.83
C GLY A 57 10.98 -23.42 -0.45
N GLY A 58 10.38 -22.24 -0.30
CA GLY A 58 9.89 -21.73 0.99
C GLY A 58 10.99 -21.10 1.85
N VAL A 59 10.68 -20.88 3.13
CA VAL A 59 11.60 -20.36 4.15
C VAL A 59 11.77 -21.37 5.29
N ARG A 60 12.89 -21.30 6.02
CA ARG A 60 13.12 -22.15 7.19
C ARG A 60 12.72 -21.42 8.47
N VAL A 61 11.77 -21.97 9.21
CA VAL A 61 11.27 -21.38 10.46
C VAL A 61 11.30 -22.45 11.55
N GLY A 62 12.10 -22.25 12.60
CA GLY A 62 12.22 -23.22 13.69
C GLY A 62 12.71 -24.62 13.25
N GLY A 63 13.46 -24.69 12.15
CA GLY A 63 13.92 -25.95 11.56
C GLY A 63 12.97 -26.56 10.52
N GLU A 64 11.71 -26.15 10.48
CA GLU A 64 10.71 -26.61 9.52
C GLU A 64 10.80 -25.82 8.19
N LYS A 65 10.47 -26.47 7.09
CA LYS A 65 10.27 -25.81 5.79
C LYS A 65 8.85 -25.27 5.72
N VAL A 66 8.72 -23.96 5.47
CA VAL A 66 7.45 -23.24 5.45
C VAL A 66 7.19 -22.65 4.08
N THR A 67 6.00 -22.89 3.54
CA THR A 67 5.44 -22.22 2.35
C THR A 67 4.23 -21.38 2.74
N PHE A 68 3.78 -20.52 1.87
CA PHE A 68 2.68 -19.59 2.15
C PHE A 68 1.53 -19.76 1.17
N LYS A 69 0.30 -19.52 1.66
CA LYS A 69 -0.90 -19.46 0.84
C LYS A 69 -1.67 -18.18 1.15
N LEU A 70 -2.04 -17.41 0.13
CA LEU A 70 -2.88 -16.23 0.30
C LEU A 70 -4.36 -16.65 0.36
N VAL A 71 -5.07 -16.13 1.37
CA VAL A 71 -6.52 -16.28 1.54
C VAL A 71 -7.14 -14.90 1.45
N SER A 72 -7.72 -14.57 0.29
CA SER A 72 -8.24 -13.24 -0.02
C SER A 72 -9.75 -13.18 0.12
N VAL A 73 -10.25 -12.08 0.67
CA VAL A 73 -11.67 -11.80 0.83
C VAL A 73 -11.94 -10.36 0.41
N ASP A 74 -13.00 -10.17 -0.38
CA ASP A 74 -13.48 -8.85 -0.77
C ASP A 74 -14.18 -8.17 0.40
N ASP A 75 -13.79 -6.94 0.74
CA ASP A 75 -14.48 -6.10 1.71
C ASP A 75 -15.21 -4.92 1.06
N ARG A 76 -15.16 -4.82 -0.26
CA ARG A 76 -15.83 -3.77 -1.03
C ARG A 76 -15.50 -2.35 -0.57
N TYR A 77 -14.35 -2.16 0.07
CA TYR A 77 -13.90 -0.91 0.68
C TYR A 77 -14.75 -0.49 1.91
N LEU A 78 -15.45 -1.42 2.55
CA LEU A 78 -16.35 -1.16 3.68
C LEU A 78 -15.71 -1.62 5.00
N PRO A 79 -15.50 -0.71 5.99
CA PRO A 79 -14.83 -1.06 7.26
C PRO A 79 -15.53 -2.17 8.06
N ASN A 80 -16.86 -2.23 8.03
CA ASN A 80 -17.63 -3.29 8.69
C ASN A 80 -17.44 -4.66 8.03
N GLU A 81 -17.33 -4.70 6.70
CA GLU A 81 -17.01 -5.93 5.96
C GLU A 81 -15.57 -6.38 6.26
N THR A 82 -14.61 -5.42 6.32
CA THR A 82 -13.24 -5.75 6.74
C THR A 82 -13.23 -6.40 8.13
N ALA A 83 -13.94 -5.82 9.10
CA ALA A 83 -14.02 -6.38 10.45
C ALA A 83 -14.65 -7.78 10.47
N THR A 84 -15.68 -8.02 9.67
CA THR A 84 -16.32 -9.34 9.51
C THR A 84 -15.36 -10.37 8.88
N ASN A 85 -14.67 -9.96 7.81
CA ASN A 85 -13.69 -10.80 7.13
C ASN A 85 -12.52 -11.18 8.04
N VAL A 86 -11.98 -10.22 8.79
CA VAL A 86 -10.87 -10.46 9.73
C VAL A 86 -11.28 -11.42 10.83
N ARG A 87 -12.46 -11.28 11.45
CA ARG A 87 -12.96 -12.25 12.44
C ARG A 87 -13.07 -13.66 11.86
N ARG A 88 -13.53 -13.77 10.60
CA ARG A 88 -13.62 -15.08 9.92
C ARG A 88 -12.23 -15.66 9.67
N LEU A 89 -11.27 -14.87 9.19
CA LEU A 89 -9.91 -15.30 8.93
C LEU A 89 -9.21 -15.74 10.22
N THR A 90 -9.31 -14.95 11.30
CA THR A 90 -8.72 -15.31 12.60
C THR A 90 -9.37 -16.55 13.20
N GLY A 91 -10.69 -16.71 13.06
CA GLY A 91 -11.39 -17.95 13.44
C GLY A 91 -10.96 -19.21 12.66
N GLN A 92 -10.32 -19.03 11.50
CA GLN A 92 -9.67 -20.09 10.70
C GLN A 92 -8.18 -20.24 11.01
N GLY A 93 -7.66 -19.58 12.04
CA GLY A 93 -6.26 -19.67 12.47
C GLY A 93 -5.30 -18.77 11.65
N VAL A 94 -5.80 -17.80 10.87
CA VAL A 94 -4.96 -16.87 10.13
C VAL A 94 -4.48 -15.76 11.07
N GLN A 95 -3.17 -15.67 11.27
CA GLN A 95 -2.55 -14.74 12.23
C GLN A 95 -1.80 -13.57 11.58
N TYR A 96 -1.75 -13.48 10.26
CA TYR A 96 -1.06 -12.43 9.50
C TYR A 96 -2.00 -11.93 8.41
N ILE A 97 -2.50 -10.69 8.56
CA ILE A 97 -3.60 -10.21 7.71
C ILE A 97 -3.25 -8.87 7.11
N PHE A 98 -3.26 -8.80 5.78
CA PHE A 98 -3.09 -7.57 5.01
C PHE A 98 -4.44 -6.86 4.86
N VAL A 99 -4.47 -5.56 5.19
CA VAL A 99 -5.63 -4.69 5.01
C VAL A 99 -5.18 -3.40 4.32
N PRO A 100 -5.69 -3.08 3.12
CA PRO A 100 -5.15 -2.01 2.29
C PRO A 100 -5.91 -0.67 2.37
N HIS A 101 -6.74 -0.41 3.37
CA HIS A 101 -7.42 0.90 3.47
C HIS A 101 -7.63 1.35 4.91
N ALA A 102 -7.53 2.68 5.12
CA ALA A 102 -7.54 3.29 6.46
C ALA A 102 -8.77 2.92 7.29
N GLY A 103 -9.98 2.98 6.71
CA GLY A 103 -11.21 2.64 7.43
C GLY A 103 -11.24 1.19 7.91
N GLY A 104 -10.82 0.24 7.07
CA GLY A 104 -10.71 -1.17 7.44
C GLY A 104 -9.64 -1.39 8.52
N ILE A 105 -8.46 -0.77 8.36
CA ILE A 105 -7.38 -0.84 9.35
C ILE A 105 -7.87 -0.35 10.71
N GLN A 106 -8.49 0.82 10.77
CA GLN A 106 -9.02 1.41 12.01
C GLN A 106 -10.10 0.52 12.66
N ALA A 107 -10.95 -0.12 11.86
CA ALA A 107 -11.98 -1.03 12.37
C ALA A 107 -11.40 -2.32 12.98
N VAL A 108 -10.24 -2.79 12.49
CA VAL A 108 -9.65 -4.07 12.94
C VAL A 108 -8.47 -3.92 13.90
N GLN A 109 -7.84 -2.75 14.00
CA GLN A 109 -6.77 -2.51 14.96
C GLN A 109 -7.13 -2.91 16.41
N PRO A 110 -8.34 -2.58 16.95
CA PRO A 110 -8.72 -3.02 18.29
C PRO A 110 -8.87 -4.53 18.43
N LEU A 111 -9.04 -5.26 17.33
CA LEU A 111 -9.15 -6.72 17.32
C LEU A 111 -7.78 -7.39 17.34
N ALA A 112 -6.75 -6.75 16.77
CA ALA A 112 -5.43 -7.35 16.57
C ALA A 112 -4.73 -7.76 17.89
N VAL A 113 -5.08 -7.13 18.99
CA VAL A 113 -4.52 -7.40 20.34
C VAL A 113 -5.45 -8.25 21.22
N ARG A 114 -6.55 -8.77 20.65
CA ARG A 114 -7.49 -9.67 21.34
C ARG A 114 -7.18 -11.11 20.95
N ASP A 115 -7.63 -12.06 21.76
CA ASP A 115 -7.53 -13.47 21.44
C ASP A 115 -8.58 -13.90 20.38
N PRO A 116 -8.19 -14.55 19.27
CA PRO A 116 -6.82 -14.84 18.84
C PRO A 116 -6.10 -13.59 18.27
N GLU A 117 -4.88 -13.36 18.75
CA GLU A 117 -4.06 -12.24 18.26
C GLU A 117 -3.58 -12.45 16.83
N PHE A 118 -3.46 -11.36 16.09
CA PHE A 118 -2.91 -11.38 14.73
C PHE A 118 -2.05 -10.15 14.46
N LEU A 119 -1.06 -10.28 13.59
CA LEU A 119 -0.29 -9.16 13.07
C LEU A 119 -1.05 -8.54 11.89
N LEU A 120 -1.47 -7.28 12.07
CA LEU A 120 -2.10 -6.46 11.04
C LEU A 120 -1.04 -5.82 10.16
N VAL A 121 -0.95 -6.25 8.89
CA VAL A 121 -0.13 -5.59 7.88
C VAL A 121 -0.97 -4.52 7.21
N ALA A 122 -0.70 -3.27 7.57
CA ALA A 122 -1.51 -2.11 7.23
C ALA A 122 -0.96 -1.39 6.00
N TYR A 123 -1.69 -1.38 4.89
CA TYR A 123 -1.35 -0.57 3.73
C TYR A 123 -2.26 0.67 3.67
N SER A 124 -1.88 1.69 4.39
CA SER A 124 -2.47 3.04 4.31
C SER A 124 -1.49 4.04 4.89
N SER A 125 -1.37 5.20 4.28
CA SER A 125 -0.50 6.29 4.71
C SER A 125 -1.11 7.18 5.80
N GLU A 126 -2.26 6.82 6.35
CA GLU A 126 -3.00 7.56 7.39
C GLU A 126 -2.22 7.62 8.72
N PRO A 127 -1.80 8.82 9.19
CA PRO A 127 -1.00 8.96 10.41
C PRO A 127 -1.67 8.44 11.68
N LYS A 128 -3.01 8.48 11.75
CA LYS A 128 -3.78 8.00 12.92
C LYS A 128 -3.62 6.51 13.18
N ILE A 129 -3.20 5.73 12.16
CA ILE A 129 -2.90 4.29 12.31
C ILE A 129 -1.76 4.09 13.30
N LEU A 130 -0.70 4.90 13.21
CA LEU A 130 0.41 4.84 14.17
C LEU A 130 0.06 5.52 15.49
N ALA A 131 -0.73 6.61 15.45
CA ALA A 131 -1.19 7.30 16.66
C ALA A 131 -2.05 6.42 17.58
N ALA A 132 -2.71 5.39 17.04
CA ALA A 132 -3.42 4.38 17.81
C ALA A 132 -2.48 3.53 18.71
N ASN A 133 -1.17 3.61 18.49
CA ASN A 133 -0.10 2.94 19.24
C ASN A 133 -0.34 1.44 19.46
N ASN A 134 -0.92 0.77 18.45
CA ASN A 134 -1.23 -0.65 18.51
C ASN A 134 0.03 -1.49 18.24
N PRO A 135 0.48 -2.33 19.20
CA PRO A 135 1.72 -3.08 19.07
C PRO A 135 1.66 -4.18 17.99
N MET A 136 0.47 -4.55 17.53
CA MET A 136 0.27 -5.58 16.49
C MET A 136 0.04 -4.99 15.10
N THR A 137 0.50 -3.75 14.86
CA THR A 137 0.44 -3.10 13.54
C THR A 137 1.81 -3.10 12.87
N PHE A 138 1.84 -3.47 11.59
CA PHE A 138 2.96 -3.32 10.67
C PHE A 138 2.52 -2.45 9.48
N MET A 139 2.84 -1.16 9.49
CA MET A 139 2.42 -0.17 8.48
C MET A 139 3.45 -0.05 7.37
N LEU A 140 3.01 -0.18 6.11
CA LEU A 140 3.90 -0.25 4.96
C LEU A 140 4.20 1.10 4.28
N PRO A 141 3.20 1.96 3.94
CA PRO A 141 3.46 3.16 3.17
C PRO A 141 3.96 4.30 4.05
N PRO A 142 4.74 5.24 3.49
CA PRO A 142 5.04 6.51 4.15
C PRO A 142 3.76 7.27 4.49
N ARG A 143 3.80 8.04 5.57
CA ARG A 143 2.65 8.83 6.03
C ARG A 143 2.39 10.01 5.10
N TYR A 144 1.12 10.28 4.80
CA TYR A 144 0.75 11.35 3.88
C TYR A 144 1.00 12.77 4.43
N ASP A 145 1.09 12.95 5.73
CA ASP A 145 1.42 14.25 6.33
C ASP A 145 2.83 14.74 5.97
N ASN A 146 3.69 13.85 5.47
CA ASN A 146 4.98 14.23 4.91
C ASN A 146 4.87 14.89 3.52
N TYR A 147 3.74 14.75 2.83
CA TYR A 147 3.55 15.26 1.47
C TYR A 147 2.87 16.62 1.41
N ALA A 148 2.04 16.97 2.39
CA ALA A 148 1.17 18.14 2.36
C ALA A 148 1.94 19.44 2.14
N ALA A 149 2.94 19.73 2.97
CA ALA A 149 3.68 20.97 2.88
C ALA A 149 4.45 21.14 1.54
N PRO A 150 5.19 20.15 1.01
CA PRO A 150 5.81 20.27 -0.31
C PRO A 150 4.80 20.35 -1.45
N PHE A 151 3.67 19.65 -1.38
CA PHE A 151 2.62 19.79 -2.40
C PHE A 151 2.06 21.19 -2.45
N VAL A 152 1.67 21.73 -1.28
CA VAL A 152 1.12 23.08 -1.16
C VAL A 152 2.10 24.14 -1.68
N ARG A 153 3.36 24.11 -1.22
CA ARG A 153 4.39 25.06 -1.70
C ARG A 153 4.56 25.03 -3.22
N THR A 154 4.63 23.84 -3.79
CA THR A 154 4.81 23.66 -5.22
C THR A 154 3.64 24.24 -6.00
N GLN A 155 2.42 23.94 -5.58
CA GLN A 155 1.21 24.34 -6.27
C GLN A 155 0.94 25.83 -6.12
N MET A 156 1.08 26.40 -4.92
CA MET A 156 0.93 27.84 -4.70
C MET A 156 1.89 28.68 -5.54
N LYS A 157 3.15 28.21 -5.62
CA LYS A 157 4.19 28.89 -6.41
C LYS A 157 3.87 28.88 -7.91
N ALA A 158 3.28 27.79 -8.40
CA ALA A 158 3.05 27.59 -9.83
C ALA A 158 1.74 28.19 -10.33
N PHE A 159 0.67 28.17 -9.52
CA PHE A 159 -0.69 28.47 -10.01
C PHE A 159 -1.41 29.55 -9.22
N GLY A 160 -1.14 29.74 -7.92
CA GLY A 160 -1.82 30.74 -7.11
C GLY A 160 -2.33 30.19 -5.77
N LYS A 161 -3.19 30.99 -5.11
CA LYS A 161 -3.52 30.78 -3.68
C LYS A 161 -4.97 30.39 -3.40
N LYS A 162 -5.78 30.11 -4.43
CA LYS A 162 -7.18 29.66 -4.25
C LYS A 162 -7.26 28.15 -4.46
N LEU A 163 -7.59 27.41 -3.39
CA LEU A 163 -7.76 25.96 -3.42
C LEU A 163 -9.24 25.59 -3.52
N GLY A 164 -9.59 24.72 -4.44
CA GLY A 164 -10.85 23.99 -4.47
C GLY A 164 -10.69 22.59 -3.93
N LEU A 165 -11.65 22.10 -3.14
CA LEU A 165 -11.66 20.75 -2.59
C LEU A 165 -12.64 19.89 -3.38
N LEU A 166 -12.16 18.78 -3.94
CA LEU A 166 -12.93 17.80 -4.71
C LEU A 166 -12.36 16.37 -4.50
N GLY A 167 -12.03 16.04 -3.26
CA GLY A 167 -11.55 14.70 -2.88
C GLY A 167 -12.67 13.69 -2.66
N THR A 168 -12.31 12.42 -2.44
CA THR A 168 -13.29 11.41 -2.06
C THR A 168 -13.86 11.66 -0.67
N THR A 169 -15.15 11.33 -0.46
CA THR A 169 -15.85 11.52 0.83
C THR A 169 -15.59 10.42 1.86
N THR A 170 -14.70 9.47 1.57
CA THR A 170 -14.27 8.49 2.57
C THR A 170 -13.59 9.18 3.76
N ALA A 171 -13.55 8.53 4.93
CA ALA A 171 -12.84 9.07 6.11
C ALA A 171 -11.38 9.44 5.77
N TYR A 172 -10.70 8.62 4.99
CA TYR A 172 -9.34 8.88 4.49
C TYR A 172 -9.26 10.14 3.63
N GLY A 173 -10.19 10.30 2.67
CA GLY A 173 -10.23 11.48 1.80
C GLY A 173 -10.50 12.77 2.55
N LYS A 174 -11.42 12.74 3.54
CA LYS A 174 -11.70 13.89 4.40
C LYS A 174 -10.48 14.29 5.25
N GLN A 175 -9.79 13.34 5.86
CA GLN A 175 -8.59 13.62 6.65
C GLN A 175 -7.46 14.21 5.79
N TRP A 176 -7.33 13.76 4.55
CA TRP A 176 -6.41 14.36 3.58
C TRP A 176 -6.81 15.79 3.22
N ALA A 177 -8.11 16.03 2.95
CA ALA A 177 -8.64 17.36 2.66
C ALA A 177 -8.40 18.34 3.82
N ASP A 178 -8.69 17.92 5.06
CA ASP A 178 -8.45 18.70 6.28
C ASP A 178 -6.98 19.09 6.43
N LEU A 179 -6.06 18.16 6.15
CA LEU A 179 -4.62 18.42 6.22
C LEU A 179 -4.17 19.41 5.14
N ILE A 180 -4.60 19.23 3.90
CA ILE A 180 -4.27 20.13 2.79
C ILE A 180 -4.86 21.51 3.03
N GLU A 181 -6.10 21.60 3.47
CA GLU A 181 -6.75 22.87 3.85
C GLU A 181 -5.96 23.60 4.94
N THR A 182 -5.60 22.89 6.00
CA THR A 182 -4.81 23.43 7.13
C THR A 182 -3.46 23.98 6.63
N GLU A 183 -2.72 23.19 5.86
CA GLU A 183 -1.42 23.60 5.34
C GLU A 183 -1.55 24.73 4.31
N TRP A 184 -2.62 24.73 3.50
CA TRP A 184 -2.90 25.79 2.51
C TRP A 184 -3.14 27.14 3.18
N LYS A 185 -4.00 27.16 4.23
CA LYS A 185 -4.28 28.36 5.02
C LYS A 185 -3.03 28.85 5.76
N LYS A 186 -2.25 27.94 6.34
CA LYS A 186 -0.97 28.28 7.00
C LYS A 186 0.01 28.97 6.08
N GLN A 187 0.03 28.62 4.79
CA GLN A 187 0.87 29.27 3.78
C GLN A 187 0.22 30.51 3.13
N GLY A 188 -0.89 31.00 3.68
CA GLY A 188 -1.54 32.25 3.30
C GLY A 188 -2.44 32.13 2.06
N GLY A 189 -3.01 30.94 1.82
CA GLY A 189 -4.00 30.71 0.80
C GLY A 189 -5.45 30.72 1.31
N THR A 190 -6.39 30.74 0.38
CA THR A 190 -7.84 30.64 0.62
C THR A 190 -8.36 29.30 0.11
N VAL A 191 -9.38 28.76 0.77
CA VAL A 191 -9.98 27.48 0.45
C VAL A 191 -11.45 27.67 0.17
N GLY A 192 -11.93 27.13 -0.94
CA GLY A 192 -13.35 27.12 -1.31
C GLY A 192 -14.15 26.06 -0.55
N ARG A 193 -15.40 25.86 -0.96
CA ARG A 193 -16.25 24.82 -0.41
C ARG A 193 -15.71 23.42 -0.70
N ASP A 194 -16.01 22.48 0.19
CA ASP A 194 -15.80 21.07 -0.11
C ASP A 194 -16.89 20.57 -1.08
N ASN A 195 -16.47 20.20 -2.28
CA ASN A 195 -17.29 19.63 -3.33
C ASN A 195 -17.01 18.11 -3.51
N GLY A 196 -16.42 17.47 -2.51
CA GLY A 196 -16.09 16.05 -2.53
C GLY A 196 -17.28 15.14 -2.83
N VAL A 197 -17.00 14.03 -3.51
CA VAL A 197 -17.99 12.99 -3.87
C VAL A 197 -17.43 11.61 -3.56
N ASP A 198 -18.30 10.60 -3.48
CA ASP A 198 -17.83 9.24 -3.27
C ASP A 198 -17.26 8.66 -4.58
N TYR A 199 -15.93 8.55 -4.66
CA TYR A 199 -15.22 8.02 -5.82
C TYR A 199 -15.41 6.52 -6.03
N ASN A 200 -15.94 5.79 -5.04
CA ASN A 200 -16.18 4.35 -5.18
C ASN A 200 -17.51 4.03 -5.87
N THR A 201 -18.47 4.96 -5.79
CA THR A 201 -19.83 4.74 -6.31
C THR A 201 -20.22 5.73 -7.41
N THR A 202 -19.58 6.91 -7.47
CA THR A 202 -19.85 7.93 -8.51
C THR A 202 -19.29 7.49 -9.85
N VAL A 203 -20.09 7.63 -10.91
CA VAL A 203 -19.70 7.29 -12.29
C VAL A 203 -19.54 8.52 -13.19
N ASP A 204 -20.19 9.66 -12.85
CA ASP A 204 -20.08 10.94 -13.55
C ASP A 204 -19.72 12.05 -12.57
N TYR A 205 -18.62 12.72 -12.85
CA TYR A 205 -18.03 13.77 -12.02
C TYR A 205 -18.32 15.18 -12.52
N SER A 206 -18.98 15.33 -13.69
CA SER A 206 -19.15 16.61 -14.38
C SER A 206 -19.82 17.66 -13.50
N ALA A 207 -20.89 17.31 -12.79
CA ALA A 207 -21.61 18.26 -11.93
C ALA A 207 -20.78 18.70 -10.71
N ALA A 208 -20.04 17.80 -10.08
CA ALA A 208 -19.18 18.12 -8.94
C ALA A 208 -18.00 19.00 -9.39
N VAL A 209 -17.40 18.71 -10.54
CA VAL A 209 -16.35 19.52 -11.16
C VAL A 209 -16.88 20.91 -11.48
N THR A 210 -18.06 21.04 -12.12
CA THR A 210 -18.67 22.34 -12.43
C THR A 210 -18.85 23.19 -11.17
N LYS A 211 -19.33 22.61 -10.07
CA LYS A 211 -19.47 23.30 -8.79
C LYS A 211 -18.13 23.78 -8.24
N ALA A 212 -17.11 22.93 -8.27
CA ALA A 212 -15.78 23.28 -7.80
C ALA A 212 -15.16 24.41 -8.66
N LEU A 213 -15.31 24.36 -9.98
CA LEU A 213 -14.77 25.36 -10.91
C LEU A 213 -15.53 26.70 -10.87
N ALA A 214 -16.80 26.70 -10.46
CA ALA A 214 -17.56 27.96 -10.30
C ALA A 214 -16.92 28.95 -9.30
N GLU A 215 -16.16 28.42 -8.33
CA GLU A 215 -15.40 29.23 -7.38
C GLU A 215 -14.07 29.75 -7.93
N LYS A 216 -13.72 29.44 -9.18
CA LYS A 216 -12.48 29.84 -9.89
C LYS A 216 -11.23 29.53 -9.07
N PRO A 217 -10.99 28.25 -8.69
CA PRO A 217 -9.79 27.85 -7.98
C PRO A 217 -8.55 27.92 -8.88
N ASP A 218 -7.38 28.21 -8.29
CA ASP A 218 -6.08 28.10 -8.97
C ASP A 218 -5.59 26.66 -8.97
N VAL A 219 -5.95 25.92 -7.92
CA VAL A 219 -5.55 24.53 -7.69
C VAL A 219 -6.75 23.73 -7.19
N LEU A 220 -6.90 22.49 -7.65
CA LEU A 220 -7.87 21.53 -7.13
C LEU A 220 -7.14 20.44 -6.31
N PHE A 221 -7.56 20.21 -5.07
CA PHE A 221 -7.27 18.99 -4.34
C PHE A 221 -8.25 17.91 -4.79
N ILE A 222 -7.72 16.81 -5.32
CA ILE A 222 -8.49 15.69 -5.85
C ILE A 222 -7.93 14.36 -5.38
N GLY A 223 -8.72 13.31 -5.42
CA GLY A 223 -8.21 11.96 -5.26
C GLY A 223 -9.13 11.02 -4.51
N GLY A 224 -8.85 9.80 -4.77
CA GLY A 224 -9.46 8.55 -4.38
C GLY A 224 -8.75 7.45 -5.18
N PRO A 225 -9.42 6.35 -5.56
CA PRO A 225 -8.86 5.37 -6.49
C PRO A 225 -8.46 6.00 -7.83
N SER A 226 -7.44 5.45 -8.48
CA SER A 226 -6.78 6.07 -9.63
C SER A 226 -7.70 6.34 -10.83
N GLN A 227 -8.54 5.37 -11.23
CA GLN A 227 -9.42 5.52 -12.38
C GLN A 227 -10.49 6.60 -12.16
N PRO A 228 -11.24 6.61 -11.05
CA PRO A 228 -12.13 7.72 -10.70
C PRO A 228 -11.43 9.07 -10.67
N THR A 229 -10.24 9.15 -10.09
CA THR A 229 -9.45 10.40 -10.04
C THR A 229 -9.09 10.91 -11.44
N ALA A 230 -8.73 10.01 -12.35
CA ALA A 230 -8.46 10.36 -13.74
C ALA A 230 -9.71 10.94 -14.46
N LEU A 231 -10.90 10.40 -14.17
CA LEU A 231 -12.17 10.93 -14.72
C LEU A 231 -12.47 12.35 -14.18
N VAL A 232 -12.14 12.64 -12.92
CA VAL A 232 -12.23 14.00 -12.36
C VAL A 232 -11.28 14.95 -13.10
N VAL A 233 -10.01 14.55 -13.33
CA VAL A 233 -9.06 15.33 -14.12
C VAL A 233 -9.58 15.55 -15.52
N LYS A 234 -10.12 14.52 -16.17
CA LYS A 234 -10.72 14.61 -17.51
C LYS A 234 -11.82 15.66 -17.53
N ALA A 235 -12.80 15.54 -16.66
CA ALA A 235 -13.92 16.48 -16.58
C ALA A 235 -13.46 17.92 -16.32
N ALA A 236 -12.47 18.13 -15.45
CA ALA A 236 -11.92 19.45 -15.17
C ALA A 236 -11.23 20.06 -16.41
N ARG A 237 -10.39 19.29 -17.11
CA ARG A 237 -9.70 19.76 -18.33
C ARG A 237 -10.67 20.04 -19.48
N GLU A 238 -11.67 19.20 -19.68
CA GLU A 238 -12.70 19.37 -20.69
C GLU A 238 -13.60 20.61 -20.42
N GLN A 239 -13.79 20.95 -19.13
CA GLN A 239 -14.45 22.20 -18.72
C GLN A 239 -13.51 23.43 -18.73
N GLY A 240 -12.30 23.30 -19.27
CA GLY A 240 -11.35 24.38 -19.46
C GLY A 240 -10.46 24.72 -18.29
N PHE A 241 -10.42 23.93 -17.21
CA PHE A 241 -9.53 24.17 -16.08
C PHE A 241 -8.07 24.07 -16.51
N LYS A 242 -7.29 25.14 -16.27
CA LYS A 242 -5.86 25.23 -16.58
C LYS A 242 -4.97 25.24 -15.32
N GLY A 243 -5.58 25.24 -14.13
CA GLY A 243 -4.85 25.25 -12.85
C GLY A 243 -4.18 23.93 -12.53
N GLY A 244 -3.57 23.86 -11.34
CA GLY A 244 -2.87 22.70 -10.85
C GLY A 244 -3.77 21.69 -10.13
N PHE A 245 -3.23 20.47 -9.93
CA PHE A 245 -3.87 19.46 -9.09
C PHE A 245 -2.94 19.01 -7.97
N ILE A 246 -3.46 18.93 -6.75
CA ILE A 246 -2.87 18.11 -5.67
C ILE A 246 -3.58 16.78 -5.69
N VAL A 247 -2.86 15.72 -6.03
CA VAL A 247 -3.39 14.37 -6.18
C VAL A 247 -3.08 13.55 -4.92
N MET A 248 -4.12 13.02 -4.28
CA MET A 248 -3.95 12.11 -3.14
C MET A 248 -3.08 10.91 -3.52
N ASP A 249 -2.32 10.41 -2.58
CA ASP A 249 -1.39 9.29 -2.79
C ASP A 249 -2.07 7.94 -3.13
N GLN A 250 -3.37 7.81 -2.91
CA GLN A 250 -4.15 6.67 -3.37
C GLN A 250 -4.28 6.62 -4.90
N ALA A 251 -4.27 7.78 -5.57
CA ALA A 251 -4.27 7.84 -7.03
C ALA A 251 -2.84 7.76 -7.58
N LYS A 252 -2.61 6.86 -8.52
CA LYS A 252 -1.31 6.61 -9.14
C LYS A 252 -1.29 7.13 -10.56
N PHE A 253 -0.33 7.98 -10.87
CA PHE A 253 -0.20 8.56 -12.20
C PHE A 253 -0.10 7.50 -13.30
N GLU A 254 0.65 6.41 -13.07
CA GLU A 254 0.79 5.31 -14.02
C GLU A 254 -0.52 4.59 -14.35
N GLN A 255 -1.50 4.63 -13.46
CA GLN A 255 -2.86 4.12 -13.73
C GLN A 255 -3.76 5.19 -14.33
N MET A 256 -3.62 6.45 -13.88
CA MET A 256 -4.39 7.57 -14.44
C MET A 256 -4.11 7.74 -15.94
N GLU A 257 -2.85 7.53 -16.35
CA GLU A 257 -2.41 7.57 -17.77
C GLU A 257 -3.08 6.51 -18.66
N THR A 258 -3.68 5.47 -18.08
CA THR A 258 -4.47 4.49 -18.85
C THR A 258 -5.88 4.98 -19.17
N VAL A 259 -6.33 6.06 -18.50
CA VAL A 259 -7.68 6.63 -18.64
C VAL A 259 -7.66 7.97 -19.38
N VAL A 260 -6.62 8.80 -19.15
CA VAL A 260 -6.47 10.11 -19.75
C VAL A 260 -5.11 10.27 -20.41
N PRO A 261 -4.98 11.08 -21.46
CA PRO A 261 -3.68 11.46 -22.00
C PRO A 261 -2.82 12.12 -20.92
N ARG A 262 -1.52 11.82 -20.92
CA ARG A 262 -0.59 12.31 -19.89
C ARG A 262 -0.57 13.84 -19.75
N ASN A 263 -0.75 14.59 -20.84
CA ASN A 263 -0.82 16.05 -20.81
C ASN A 263 -2.02 16.60 -20.01
N TYR A 264 -3.06 15.80 -19.77
CA TYR A 264 -4.15 16.19 -18.84
C TYR A 264 -3.66 16.27 -17.40
N LEU A 265 -2.60 15.54 -17.07
CA LEU A 265 -1.98 15.53 -15.73
C LEU A 265 -0.98 16.68 -15.54
N ASP A 266 -0.69 17.49 -16.58
CA ASP A 266 0.24 18.61 -16.46
C ASP A 266 -0.22 19.57 -15.35
N GLY A 267 0.75 20.03 -14.56
CA GLY A 267 0.48 20.85 -13.37
C GLY A 267 0.06 20.05 -12.13
N SER A 268 0.01 18.72 -12.19
CA SER A 268 -0.28 17.88 -11.02
C SER A 268 0.96 17.67 -10.15
N VAL A 269 0.74 17.49 -8.82
CA VAL A 269 1.71 16.92 -7.88
C VAL A 269 1.10 15.67 -7.24
N GLY A 270 1.92 14.65 -7.02
CA GLY A 270 1.51 13.36 -6.46
C GLY A 270 2.70 12.45 -6.17
N VAL A 271 2.44 11.16 -6.01
CA VAL A 271 3.47 10.13 -5.79
C VAL A 271 4.18 9.80 -7.11
N LEU A 272 5.51 9.71 -7.09
CA LEU A 272 6.28 9.30 -8.26
C LEU A 272 5.90 7.87 -8.68
N PRO A 273 5.63 7.60 -9.97
CA PRO A 273 5.38 6.25 -10.45
C PRO A 273 6.50 5.26 -10.12
N THR A 274 6.13 4.04 -9.75
CA THR A 274 7.08 2.99 -9.32
C THR A 274 8.18 2.75 -10.34
N LYS A 275 7.87 2.76 -11.63
CA LYS A 275 8.85 2.57 -12.72
C LYS A 275 9.92 3.67 -12.81
N GLU A 276 9.66 4.84 -12.24
CA GLU A 276 10.55 6.01 -12.26
C GLU A 276 11.50 6.06 -11.03
N PHE A 277 11.30 5.18 -10.05
CA PHE A 277 12.22 5.07 -8.92
C PHE A 277 13.52 4.40 -9.32
N PRO A 278 14.67 4.84 -8.78
CA PRO A 278 15.94 4.17 -9.00
C PRO A 278 15.92 2.72 -8.50
N GLY A 279 16.43 1.78 -9.29
CA GLY A 279 16.59 0.39 -8.87
C GLY A 279 15.34 -0.50 -8.93
N THR A 280 14.18 0.04 -9.33
CA THR A 280 12.93 -0.74 -9.39
C THR A 280 12.77 -1.59 -10.66
N GLN A 281 13.64 -1.44 -11.66
CA GLN A 281 13.46 -2.04 -12.99
C GLN A 281 13.30 -3.56 -12.96
N VAL A 282 14.05 -4.26 -12.11
CA VAL A 282 13.96 -5.72 -11.97
C VAL A 282 12.57 -6.15 -11.47
N PHE A 283 12.05 -5.45 -10.47
CA PHE A 283 10.70 -5.69 -9.96
C PHE A 283 9.65 -5.38 -11.03
N VAL A 284 9.75 -4.22 -11.69
CA VAL A 284 8.82 -3.79 -12.75
C VAL A 284 8.77 -4.84 -13.87
N THR A 285 9.91 -5.29 -14.38
CA THR A 285 9.97 -6.30 -15.44
C THR A 285 9.33 -7.61 -15.02
N ARG A 286 9.63 -8.11 -13.82
CA ARG A 286 9.05 -9.36 -13.31
C ARG A 286 7.54 -9.24 -13.13
N TYR A 287 7.08 -8.11 -12.53
CA TYR A 287 5.66 -7.87 -12.32
C TYR A 287 4.90 -7.80 -13.64
N GLN A 288 5.42 -7.06 -14.62
CA GLN A 288 4.83 -6.98 -15.97
C GLN A 288 4.78 -8.34 -16.68
N GLY A 289 5.81 -9.16 -16.48
CA GLY A 289 5.85 -10.53 -16.99
C GLY A 289 4.72 -11.39 -16.45
N LEU A 290 4.38 -11.24 -15.15
CA LEU A 290 3.34 -12.02 -14.47
C LEU A 290 1.92 -11.46 -14.71
N TYR A 291 1.74 -10.15 -14.55
CA TYR A 291 0.41 -9.54 -14.47
C TYR A 291 0.01 -8.75 -15.72
N LYS A 292 0.92 -8.59 -16.70
CA LYS A 292 0.71 -7.86 -17.96
C LYS A 292 0.29 -6.39 -17.77
N LYS A 293 0.65 -5.79 -16.65
CA LYS A 293 0.40 -4.39 -16.31
C LYS A 293 1.60 -3.76 -15.58
N ILE A 294 1.69 -2.44 -15.58
CA ILE A 294 2.71 -1.70 -14.85
C ILE A 294 2.40 -1.78 -13.34
N PRO A 295 3.39 -2.10 -12.48
CA PRO A 295 3.16 -2.11 -11.04
C PRO A 295 3.05 -0.69 -10.49
N THR A 296 2.23 -0.55 -9.49
CA THR A 296 2.11 0.65 -8.66
C THR A 296 2.83 0.49 -7.32
N SER A 297 2.87 1.55 -6.52
CA SER A 297 3.40 1.46 -5.16
C SER A 297 2.56 0.53 -4.26
N GLU A 298 1.28 0.32 -4.57
CA GLU A 298 0.45 -0.69 -3.92
C GLU A 298 1.09 -2.08 -4.04
N ALA A 299 1.43 -2.48 -5.27
CA ALA A 299 2.07 -3.76 -5.51
C ALA A 299 3.48 -3.81 -4.88
N GLY A 300 4.28 -2.76 -5.08
CA GLY A 300 5.67 -2.71 -4.63
C GLY A 300 5.83 -2.79 -3.11
N LEU A 301 5.05 -1.99 -2.36
CA LEU A 301 5.13 -1.97 -0.90
C LEU A 301 4.54 -3.24 -0.26
N ASN A 302 3.48 -3.80 -0.82
CA ASN A 302 2.93 -5.07 -0.32
C ASN A 302 3.82 -6.27 -0.65
N TYR A 303 4.50 -6.27 -1.81
CA TYR A 303 5.55 -7.24 -2.11
C TYR A 303 6.70 -7.16 -1.09
N MET A 304 7.19 -5.96 -0.80
CA MET A 304 8.21 -5.73 0.22
C MET A 304 7.73 -6.18 1.60
N GLY A 305 6.51 -5.80 1.99
CA GLY A 305 5.91 -6.15 3.28
C GLY A 305 5.85 -7.66 3.51
N MET A 306 5.46 -8.44 2.49
CA MET A 306 5.43 -9.91 2.58
C MET A 306 6.83 -10.52 2.69
N ASN A 307 7.83 -9.99 1.97
CA ASN A 307 9.21 -10.46 2.08
C ASN A 307 9.81 -10.16 3.48
N VAL A 308 9.54 -8.97 4.03
CA VAL A 308 9.95 -8.60 5.40
C VAL A 308 9.25 -9.50 6.43
N LEU A 309 7.96 -9.76 6.27
CA LEU A 309 7.18 -10.64 7.14
C LEU A 309 7.74 -12.08 7.15
N ALA A 310 8.00 -12.65 5.98
CA ALA A 310 8.58 -13.98 5.87
C ALA A 310 9.97 -14.07 6.55
N LYS A 311 10.82 -13.05 6.35
CA LYS A 311 12.12 -12.97 7.03
C LYS A 311 11.96 -12.79 8.55
N ALA A 312 10.95 -12.07 9.02
CA ALA A 312 10.65 -11.92 10.44
C ALA A 312 10.23 -13.26 11.08
N MET A 313 9.48 -14.09 10.36
CA MET A 313 9.15 -15.46 10.81
C MET A 313 10.39 -16.36 10.92
N GLU A 314 11.31 -16.30 9.94
CA GLU A 314 12.59 -17.00 10.00
C GLU A 314 13.38 -16.61 11.26
N LEU A 315 13.54 -15.30 11.51
CA LEU A 315 14.29 -14.78 12.65
C LEU A 315 13.61 -15.06 14.00
N ALA A 316 12.27 -15.06 14.02
CA ALA A 316 11.49 -15.39 15.21
C ALA A 316 11.51 -16.90 15.55
N GLY A 317 11.88 -17.76 14.58
CA GLY A 317 11.82 -19.21 14.71
C GLY A 317 10.40 -19.77 14.89
N THR A 318 9.36 -19.00 14.55
CA THR A 318 7.96 -19.39 14.70
C THR A 318 7.05 -18.73 13.66
N THR A 319 5.97 -19.44 13.32
CA THR A 319 4.88 -18.90 12.48
C THR A 319 3.56 -18.77 13.24
N SER A 320 3.50 -19.21 14.50
CA SER A 320 2.30 -19.26 15.33
C SER A 320 2.29 -18.28 16.50
N ASP A 321 3.34 -17.47 16.64
CA ASP A 321 3.45 -16.42 17.65
C ASP A 321 3.64 -15.06 16.95
N PRO A 322 2.54 -14.34 16.64
CA PRO A 322 2.61 -13.09 15.91
C PRO A 322 3.33 -11.98 16.68
N ARG A 323 3.40 -12.05 18.02
CA ARG A 323 4.17 -11.09 18.83
C ARG A 323 5.67 -11.27 18.65
N LYS A 324 6.16 -12.52 18.67
CA LYS A 324 7.57 -12.81 18.39
C LYS A 324 7.95 -12.40 16.97
N VAL A 325 7.10 -12.69 16.00
CA VAL A 325 7.32 -12.26 14.61
C VAL A 325 7.35 -10.73 14.50
N ARG A 326 6.42 -10.05 15.15
CA ARG A 326 6.38 -8.58 15.18
C ARG A 326 7.68 -7.97 15.74
N ALA A 327 8.23 -8.57 16.79
CA ALA A 327 9.48 -8.11 17.41
C ALA A 327 10.70 -8.22 16.47
N GLN A 328 10.65 -9.07 15.44
CA GLN A 328 11.73 -9.27 14.48
C GLN A 328 11.64 -8.38 13.23
N LEU A 329 10.58 -7.60 13.04
CA LEU A 329 10.40 -6.81 11.82
C LEU A 329 11.56 -5.85 11.53
N ALA A 330 12.11 -5.18 12.55
CA ALA A 330 13.24 -4.27 12.38
C ALA A 330 14.53 -5.00 11.94
N ALA A 331 14.81 -6.18 12.51
CA ALA A 331 15.92 -7.02 12.11
C ALA A 331 15.70 -7.61 10.70
N ALA A 332 14.48 -8.06 10.41
CA ALA A 332 14.10 -8.58 9.12
C ALA A 332 14.26 -7.55 8.00
N ALA A 333 13.83 -6.31 8.23
CA ALA A 333 13.98 -5.22 7.26
C ALA A 333 15.44 -4.95 6.87
N LYS A 334 16.37 -5.14 7.80
CA LYS A 334 17.83 -5.03 7.52
C LYS A 334 18.40 -6.25 6.80
N ALA A 335 17.79 -7.42 6.98
CA ALA A 335 18.26 -8.70 6.44
C ALA A 335 17.68 -9.03 5.05
N VAL A 336 16.55 -8.43 4.66
CA VAL A 336 15.96 -8.65 3.34
C VAL A 336 16.81 -7.98 2.26
N PRO A 337 17.23 -8.71 1.21
CA PRO A 337 18.05 -8.12 0.16
C PRO A 337 17.28 -7.07 -0.66
N GLN A 338 17.99 -6.06 -1.17
CA GLN A 338 17.41 -4.96 -1.98
C GLN A 338 16.54 -5.46 -3.14
N SER A 339 16.88 -6.59 -3.75
CA SER A 339 16.08 -7.20 -4.83
C SER A 339 14.69 -7.66 -4.42
N LYS A 340 14.41 -7.69 -3.11
CA LYS A 340 13.13 -8.10 -2.50
C LYS A 340 12.40 -6.95 -1.81
N THR A 341 12.95 -5.73 -1.81
CA THR A 341 12.34 -4.57 -1.14
C THR A 341 11.73 -3.54 -2.10
N VAL A 342 12.00 -3.65 -3.40
CA VAL A 342 11.55 -2.71 -4.47
C VAL A 342 12.13 -1.31 -4.28
N TYR A 343 11.83 -0.67 -3.14
CA TYR A 343 12.35 0.64 -2.73
C TYR A 343 13.52 0.45 -1.77
N LYS A 344 14.36 1.47 -1.66
CA LYS A 344 15.43 1.48 -0.66
C LYS A 344 14.79 1.51 0.73
N LEU A 345 14.99 0.42 1.47
CA LEU A 345 14.48 0.23 2.82
C LEU A 345 15.52 0.67 3.84
N PHE A 346 15.17 1.60 4.73
CA PHE A 346 16.04 2.08 5.80
C PHE A 346 15.82 1.29 7.10
N GLY A 347 14.60 0.79 7.31
CA GLY A 347 14.27 -0.03 8.47
C GLY A 347 12.77 -0.14 8.74
N VAL A 348 12.46 -0.59 9.96
CA VAL A 348 11.13 -0.55 10.55
C VAL A 348 11.24 0.09 11.93
N THR A 349 10.42 1.09 12.20
CA THR A 349 10.40 1.80 13.48
C THR A 349 9.87 0.93 14.63
N ASN A 350 10.07 1.36 15.87
CA ASN A 350 9.52 0.69 17.05
C ASN A 350 7.98 0.61 17.01
N GLN A 351 7.32 1.59 16.40
CA GLN A 351 5.87 1.58 16.20
C GLN A 351 5.42 0.63 15.08
N GLY A 352 6.35 0.00 14.35
CA GLY A 352 6.03 -0.93 13.26
C GLY A 352 5.76 -0.25 11.92
N HIS A 353 6.30 0.93 11.71
CA HIS A 353 6.20 1.63 10.43
C HIS A 353 7.46 1.39 9.60
N VAL A 354 7.27 1.05 8.34
CA VAL A 354 8.35 0.93 7.37
C VAL A 354 8.96 2.31 7.10
N ASP A 355 10.27 2.42 7.25
CA ASP A 355 11.06 3.56 6.82
C ASP A 355 11.74 3.20 5.48
N ALA A 356 11.21 3.74 4.39
CA ALA A 356 11.69 3.48 3.04
C ALA A 356 11.78 4.76 2.22
N GLU A 357 12.57 4.72 1.14
CA GLU A 357 12.68 5.83 0.21
C GLU A 357 11.32 6.18 -0.39
N PHE A 358 10.97 7.46 -0.31
CA PHE A 358 9.75 8.00 -0.88
C PHE A 358 10.08 9.23 -1.73
N ILE A 359 9.49 9.32 -2.92
CA ILE A 359 9.69 10.43 -3.85
C ILE A 359 8.32 10.92 -4.32
N ILE A 360 8.11 12.22 -4.26
CA ILE A 360 6.97 12.89 -4.88
C ILE A 360 7.36 13.49 -6.23
N ALA A 361 6.38 13.63 -7.11
CA ALA A 361 6.58 14.14 -8.46
C ALA A 361 5.62 15.27 -8.80
N GLY A 362 6.09 16.18 -9.62
CA GLY A 362 5.25 17.03 -10.46
C GLY A 362 5.15 16.44 -11.87
N VAL A 363 4.09 16.80 -12.58
CA VAL A 363 3.93 16.52 -14.02
C VAL A 363 4.03 17.83 -14.79
N LYS A 364 4.94 17.91 -15.76
CA LYS A 364 5.13 19.08 -16.62
C LYS A 364 5.50 18.62 -18.04
N ASP A 365 4.83 19.15 -19.04
CA ASP A 365 5.04 18.85 -20.46
C ASP A 365 5.04 17.32 -20.72
N GLY A 366 4.11 16.60 -20.07
CA GLY A 366 3.98 15.15 -20.14
C GLY A 366 5.14 14.37 -19.51
N LYS A 367 5.98 14.99 -18.68
CA LYS A 367 7.13 14.37 -18.01
C LYS A 367 7.04 14.47 -16.51
N TYR A 368 7.56 13.46 -15.81
CA TYR A 368 7.68 13.49 -14.35
C TYR A 368 8.91 14.30 -13.94
N THR A 369 8.72 15.23 -13.01
CA THR A 369 9.80 15.97 -12.36
C THR A 369 9.86 15.54 -10.89
N LYS A 370 11.03 15.03 -10.45
CA LYS A 370 11.21 14.63 -9.06
C LYS A 370 11.25 15.87 -8.18
N LEU A 371 10.33 15.94 -7.23
CA LEU A 371 10.33 16.99 -6.20
C LEU A 371 11.10 16.45 -5.00
N ARG A 372 12.12 17.18 -4.53
CA ARG A 372 12.83 16.81 -3.29
C ARG A 372 11.89 16.99 -2.12
N VAL A 373 11.66 15.90 -1.39
CA VAL A 373 11.19 15.98 -0.01
C VAL A 373 12.45 16.11 0.85
N ASP A 374 12.60 17.21 1.58
CA ASP A 374 13.66 17.34 2.55
C ASP A 374 13.53 16.17 3.55
N LYS A 375 14.65 15.45 3.77
CA LYS A 375 14.72 14.30 4.66
C LYS A 375 14.45 14.74 6.11
N THR A 376 13.22 14.91 6.46
CA THR A 376 12.81 15.08 7.86
C THR A 376 11.62 14.19 8.15
N PHE A 377 11.85 12.87 7.99
CA PHE A 377 11.08 11.91 8.76
C PHE A 377 11.67 11.91 10.17
N LYS A 378 11.14 12.74 11.06
CA LYS A 378 11.36 12.64 12.50
C LYS A 378 10.17 11.95 13.14
#